data_376b65fe2480809e87e01b4178b70198
#
_entry.id   376b65fe2480809e87e01b4178b70198
#
_cell.length_a   1.000
_cell.length_b   1.000
_cell.length_c   1.000
_cell.angle_alpha   90.00
_cell.angle_beta   90.00
_cell.angle_gamma   90.00
#
_symmetry.space_group_name_H-M   'P 1'
#
loop_
_entity.id
_entity.type
_entity.pdbx_description
1 polymer ?
#
loop_
_entity_poly.entity_id
_entity_poly.type
_entity_poly.pdbx_seq_one_letter_code
_entity_poly.pdbx_strand_id
1 'polypeptide(L)'
;MKKLVYLLFLATIFGQEASKNNIQNISIVSTTNVYSEFYDCGCPKNPLGGLARKTFFLKNMMPGRDSFLIDAGNSLFDSNQINPDNLSIENKRFKARNFVKTLEFLGQDVVNIGSNDFKGGVDFLIDITKNSSVNFVSANLYDKSSEKLLFKPYHILEKDGAKIAFIGLSQSARSNSILNKNFIEEGNKYISELKSSVDIIVMLVNVLDENLIDLSQSFNDADDIFLSGSSRRTEPRSKQSDSGALVYGGGIQGKHLSIVDIRIKVPNKAIIDVSSPFNRLQEIDYRLNRLQAKDPSISLEELYANQPNVLSLIEKYQKEATELGISLAGHQNRSTFFSIPLSPTIPDDKEVAAFIQEIADKADFPLKD
;
A
#
# COMPACT_ATOMS: atom_id res chain seq x y z
N MET A 1 -12.72 -22.22 9.14
CA MET A 1 -13.39 -21.21 9.94
C MET A 1 -12.52 -20.57 11.03
N LYS A 2 -11.38 -21.16 11.49
CA LYS A 2 -10.54 -20.61 12.59
C LYS A 2 -9.47 -19.57 12.18
N LYS A 3 -9.23 -19.35 10.88
CA LYS A 3 -8.26 -18.33 10.39
C LYS A 3 -8.87 -16.92 10.22
N LEU A 4 -10.22 -16.81 10.23
CA LEU A 4 -10.92 -15.53 10.08
C LEU A 4 -10.92 -14.67 11.35
N VAL A 5 -10.68 -15.26 12.52
CA VAL A 5 -10.71 -14.60 13.83
C VAL A 5 -9.57 -13.59 14.02
N TYR A 6 -8.45 -13.77 13.30
CA TYR A 6 -7.27 -12.90 13.42
C TYR A 6 -7.44 -11.48 12.88
N LEU A 7 -8.28 -11.32 11.84
CA LEU A 7 -8.53 -10.00 11.25
C LEU A 7 -9.57 -9.19 12.03
N LEU A 8 -10.44 -9.85 12.80
CA LEU A 8 -11.43 -9.18 13.65
C LEU A 8 -10.82 -8.47 14.86
N PHE A 9 -9.66 -8.93 15.36
CA PHE A 9 -8.96 -8.26 16.47
C PHE A 9 -8.31 -6.93 16.08
N LEU A 10 -7.98 -6.74 14.81
CA LEU A 10 -7.50 -5.44 14.28
C LEU A 10 -8.57 -4.33 14.40
N ALA A 11 -9.85 -4.68 14.26
CA ALA A 11 -10.94 -3.71 14.36
C ALA A 11 -11.23 -3.24 15.80
N THR A 12 -10.96 -4.07 16.81
CA THR A 12 -11.31 -3.75 18.21
C THR A 12 -10.28 -2.87 18.91
N ILE A 13 -9.01 -2.85 18.49
CA ILE A 13 -7.98 -1.98 19.12
C ILE A 13 -8.16 -0.52 18.71
N PHE A 14 -8.78 -0.24 17.57
CA PHE A 14 -9.02 1.13 17.09
C PHE A 14 -10.47 1.63 17.28
N GLY A 15 -11.40 0.75 17.67
CA GLY A 15 -12.85 1.02 17.66
C GLY A 15 -13.48 1.54 18.97
N GLN A 16 -12.74 1.65 20.07
CA GLN A 16 -13.32 2.08 21.35
C GLN A 16 -12.51 3.19 22.03
N GLU A 17 -12.59 4.40 21.51
CA GLU A 17 -12.48 5.64 22.31
C GLU A 17 -13.02 6.82 21.50
N ALA A 18 -14.33 6.90 21.38
CA ALA A 18 -14.99 8.13 20.95
C ALA A 18 -15.10 9.07 22.17
N SER A 19 -14.03 9.75 22.52
CA SER A 19 -14.05 10.91 23.39
C SER A 19 -13.26 12.05 22.76
N LYS A 20 -13.95 13.14 22.50
CA LYS A 20 -13.62 14.55 22.21
C LYS A 20 -12.15 15.04 22.18
N ASN A 21 -11.18 14.23 21.77
CA ASN A 21 -9.83 14.67 21.43
C ASN A 21 -9.70 14.59 19.91
N ASN A 22 -9.10 15.59 19.29
CA ASN A 22 -8.79 15.65 17.84
C ASN A 22 -7.79 14.55 17.42
N ILE A 23 -8.12 13.28 17.65
CA ILE A 23 -7.29 12.16 17.23
C ILE A 23 -7.66 11.86 15.79
N GLN A 24 -6.71 12.04 14.87
CA GLN A 24 -6.85 11.63 13.49
C GLN A 24 -6.40 10.17 13.36
N ASN A 25 -7.24 9.33 12.75
CA ASN A 25 -6.90 7.96 12.38
C ASN A 25 -6.97 7.87 10.86
N ILE A 26 -5.84 7.66 10.24
CA ILE A 26 -5.65 7.68 8.80
C ILE A 26 -5.27 6.28 8.35
N SER A 27 -5.88 5.78 7.29
CA SER A 27 -5.49 4.53 6.67
C SER A 27 -5.13 4.79 5.21
N ILE A 28 -3.90 4.44 4.82
CA ILE A 28 -3.42 4.51 3.44
C ILE A 28 -3.28 3.08 2.92
N VAL A 29 -3.99 2.76 1.84
CA VAL A 29 -3.93 1.45 1.18
C VAL A 29 -3.27 1.62 -0.17
N SER A 30 -2.08 1.04 -0.33
CA SER A 30 -1.29 1.13 -1.55
C SER A 30 -1.21 -0.20 -2.29
N THR A 31 -1.28 -0.09 -3.61
CA THR A 31 -0.78 -1.09 -4.56
C THR A 31 0.44 -0.56 -5.30
N THR A 32 1.22 -1.46 -5.90
CA THR A 32 2.40 -1.12 -6.67
C THR A 32 2.59 -2.12 -7.79
N ASN A 33 3.10 -1.67 -8.95
CA ASN A 33 3.46 -2.57 -10.07
C ASN A 33 2.31 -3.54 -10.44
N VAL A 34 1.09 -3.03 -10.57
CA VAL A 34 -0.09 -3.88 -10.83
C VAL A 34 -0.12 -4.39 -12.27
N TYR A 35 0.43 -3.62 -13.23
CA TYR A 35 0.61 -4.03 -14.63
C TYR A 35 -0.69 -4.39 -15.38
N SER A 36 -1.81 -3.72 -15.10
CA SER A 36 -3.15 -4.05 -15.60
C SER A 36 -3.61 -5.48 -15.30
N GLU A 37 -3.15 -6.05 -14.19
CA GLU A 37 -3.63 -7.35 -13.73
C GLU A 37 -5.00 -7.20 -13.07
N PHE A 38 -6.04 -7.67 -13.77
CA PHE A 38 -7.42 -7.68 -13.27
C PHE A 38 -7.67 -8.83 -12.30
N TYR A 39 -7.02 -9.97 -12.58
CA TYR A 39 -7.15 -11.23 -11.86
C TYR A 39 -5.94 -11.50 -10.95
N ASP A 40 -5.91 -12.65 -10.35
CA ASP A 40 -4.74 -13.13 -9.62
C ASP A 40 -3.60 -13.51 -10.57
N CYS A 41 -2.41 -13.73 -10.02
CA CYS A 41 -1.18 -14.01 -10.77
C CYS A 41 -1.15 -15.36 -11.51
N GLY A 42 -2.24 -16.15 -11.52
CA GLY A 42 -2.26 -17.47 -12.14
C GLY A 42 -1.34 -18.53 -11.53
N CYS A 43 -0.69 -18.24 -10.41
CA CYS A 43 0.27 -19.16 -9.79
C CYS A 43 -0.42 -20.45 -9.30
N PRO A 44 0.00 -21.68 -9.74
CA PRO A 44 -0.77 -22.91 -9.48
C PRO A 44 -1.00 -23.26 -8.01
N LYS A 45 -0.05 -22.93 -7.14
CA LYS A 45 -0.10 -23.30 -5.72
C LYS A 45 -0.70 -22.24 -4.82
N ASN A 46 -0.52 -20.96 -5.16
CA ASN A 46 -0.97 -19.84 -4.35
C ASN A 46 -1.22 -18.61 -5.23
N PRO A 47 -2.34 -18.55 -5.95
CA PRO A 47 -2.67 -17.45 -6.84
C PRO A 47 -3.04 -16.20 -6.01
N LEU A 48 -2.09 -15.29 -5.85
CA LEU A 48 -2.25 -14.03 -5.14
C LEU A 48 -2.66 -12.90 -6.08
N GLY A 49 -3.36 -11.90 -5.55
CA GLY A 49 -3.79 -10.71 -6.29
C GLY A 49 -5.25 -10.75 -6.68
N GLY A 50 -5.61 -9.85 -7.60
CA GLY A 50 -6.96 -9.70 -8.14
C GLY A 50 -7.73 -8.52 -7.55
N LEU A 51 -8.32 -7.70 -8.44
CA LEU A 51 -9.05 -6.49 -8.04
C LEU A 51 -10.34 -6.81 -7.28
N ALA A 52 -11.02 -7.91 -7.64
CA ALA A 52 -12.20 -8.35 -6.93
C ALA A 52 -11.90 -8.77 -5.48
N ARG A 53 -10.78 -9.46 -5.23
CA ARG A 53 -10.32 -9.77 -3.87
C ARG A 53 -9.91 -8.54 -3.08
N LYS A 54 -9.19 -7.59 -3.73
CA LYS A 54 -8.86 -6.28 -3.14
C LYS A 54 -10.13 -5.61 -2.64
N THR A 55 -11.15 -5.53 -3.47
CA THR A 55 -12.39 -4.84 -3.13
C THR A 55 -13.16 -5.55 -2.03
N PHE A 56 -13.27 -6.88 -2.08
CA PHE A 56 -13.90 -7.63 -1.00
C PHE A 56 -13.19 -7.39 0.33
N PHE A 57 -11.86 -7.40 0.33
CA PHE A 57 -11.06 -7.14 1.54
C PHE A 57 -11.37 -5.75 2.10
N LEU A 58 -11.34 -4.72 1.27
CA LEU A 58 -11.61 -3.34 1.71
C LEU A 58 -13.03 -3.18 2.26
N LYS A 59 -14.04 -3.68 1.55
CA LYS A 59 -15.45 -3.56 1.97
C LYS A 59 -15.79 -4.34 3.23
N ASN A 60 -15.23 -5.55 3.40
CA ASN A 60 -15.69 -6.50 4.42
C ASN A 60 -14.70 -6.72 5.57
N MET A 61 -13.43 -6.48 5.35
CA MET A 61 -12.38 -6.69 6.35
C MET A 61 -11.81 -5.38 6.92
N MET A 62 -12.11 -4.25 6.28
CA MET A 62 -11.83 -2.90 6.78
C MET A 62 -13.11 -2.03 6.81
N PRO A 63 -14.24 -2.54 7.33
CA PRO A 63 -15.50 -1.79 7.27
C PRO A 63 -15.41 -0.50 8.08
N GLY A 64 -15.97 0.58 7.52
CA GLY A 64 -16.05 1.89 8.19
C GLY A 64 -14.71 2.63 8.30
N ARG A 65 -13.65 2.16 7.64
CA ARG A 65 -12.40 2.90 7.50
C ARG A 65 -12.44 3.72 6.21
N ASP A 66 -12.41 5.02 6.36
CA ASP A 66 -12.16 5.94 5.25
C ASP A 66 -10.67 5.88 4.88
N SER A 67 -10.35 5.02 3.92
CA SER A 67 -8.97 4.79 3.47
C SER A 67 -8.66 5.64 2.25
N PHE A 68 -7.42 6.12 2.16
CA PHE A 68 -6.86 6.67 0.92
C PHE A 68 -6.36 5.51 0.05
N LEU A 69 -6.94 5.35 -1.14
CA LEU A 69 -6.58 4.30 -2.08
C LEU A 69 -5.56 4.85 -3.07
N ILE A 70 -4.31 4.40 -2.98
CA ILE A 70 -3.21 4.90 -3.80
C ILE A 70 -2.51 3.80 -4.59
N ASP A 71 -1.80 4.17 -5.65
CA ASP A 71 -0.89 3.28 -6.36
C ASP A 71 0.44 4.00 -6.67
N ALA A 72 1.56 3.36 -6.38
CA ALA A 72 2.87 3.98 -6.51
C ALA A 72 3.45 3.94 -7.94
N GLY A 73 2.71 3.40 -8.91
CA GLY A 73 3.05 3.42 -10.33
C GLY A 73 3.34 2.06 -10.97
N ASN A 74 3.54 2.07 -12.29
CA ASN A 74 3.55 0.89 -13.15
C ASN A 74 2.23 0.11 -13.07
N SER A 75 1.11 0.84 -13.08
CA SER A 75 -0.21 0.24 -12.96
C SER A 75 -0.77 -0.25 -14.29
N LEU A 76 -0.36 0.35 -15.42
CA LEU A 76 -1.06 0.21 -16.70
C LEU A 76 -0.40 -0.76 -17.68
N PHE A 77 0.92 -0.97 -17.59
CA PHE A 77 1.63 -1.86 -18.50
C PHE A 77 2.62 -2.74 -17.72
N ASP A 78 2.76 -3.97 -18.21
CA ASP A 78 3.67 -4.99 -17.68
C ASP A 78 5.15 -4.58 -17.79
N SER A 79 5.99 -5.24 -17.00
CA SER A 79 7.41 -5.29 -17.31
C SER A 79 7.63 -6.50 -18.24
N ASN A 80 8.24 -6.29 -19.40
CA ASN A 80 8.58 -7.39 -20.34
C ASN A 80 9.40 -8.52 -19.71
N GLN A 81 9.83 -8.37 -18.46
CA GLN A 81 10.61 -9.35 -17.69
C GLN A 81 9.74 -10.32 -16.88
N ILE A 82 8.50 -9.92 -16.54
CA ILE A 82 7.66 -10.69 -15.61
C ILE A 82 6.64 -11.53 -16.37
N ASN A 83 6.00 -10.97 -17.40
CA ASN A 83 5.07 -11.66 -18.28
C ASN A 83 5.43 -11.29 -19.73
N PRO A 84 6.21 -12.10 -20.44
CA PRO A 84 6.42 -11.94 -21.86
C PRO A 84 5.13 -12.37 -22.60
N ASP A 85 4.04 -11.62 -22.41
CA ASP A 85 2.84 -11.84 -23.18
C ASP A 85 3.10 -11.44 -24.65
N ASN A 86 2.67 -12.27 -25.55
CA ASN A 86 2.75 -12.00 -27.00
C ASN A 86 1.61 -11.07 -27.47
N LEU A 87 0.98 -10.32 -26.55
CA LEU A 87 -0.12 -9.43 -26.87
C LEU A 87 0.35 -8.27 -27.78
N SER A 88 -0.46 -7.94 -28.77
CA SER A 88 -0.24 -6.76 -29.61
C SER A 88 -0.29 -5.48 -28.76
N ILE A 89 0.31 -4.39 -29.26
CA ILE A 89 0.24 -3.10 -28.58
C ILE A 89 -1.21 -2.61 -28.44
N GLU A 90 -2.09 -2.95 -29.38
CA GLU A 90 -3.50 -2.56 -29.31
C GLU A 90 -4.23 -3.32 -28.21
N ASN A 91 -3.93 -4.60 -28.00
CA ASN A 91 -4.48 -5.39 -26.89
C ASN A 91 -3.98 -4.87 -25.54
N LYS A 92 -2.70 -4.49 -25.43
CA LYS A 92 -2.14 -3.84 -24.24
C LYS A 92 -2.79 -2.48 -23.97
N ARG A 93 -3.05 -1.68 -25.01
CA ARG A 93 -3.80 -0.42 -24.89
C ARG A 93 -5.25 -0.67 -24.46
N PHE A 94 -5.90 -1.73 -24.97
CA PHE A 94 -7.23 -2.13 -24.52
C PHE A 94 -7.23 -2.48 -23.02
N LYS A 95 -6.28 -3.32 -22.55
CA LYS A 95 -6.11 -3.64 -21.13
C LYS A 95 -5.95 -2.35 -20.31
N ALA A 96 -4.99 -1.50 -20.66
CA ALA A 96 -4.69 -0.27 -19.92
C ALA A 96 -5.88 0.70 -19.84
N ARG A 97 -6.61 0.91 -20.96
CA ARG A 97 -7.81 1.77 -20.98
C ARG A 97 -8.91 1.24 -20.07
N ASN A 98 -9.16 -0.05 -20.10
CA ASN A 98 -10.19 -0.66 -19.25
C ASN A 98 -9.72 -0.79 -17.80
N PHE A 99 -8.41 -0.89 -17.56
CA PHE A 99 -7.85 -0.84 -16.21
C PHE A 99 -8.08 0.53 -15.56
N VAL A 100 -7.87 1.64 -16.28
CA VAL A 100 -8.22 2.99 -15.78
C VAL A 100 -9.71 3.06 -15.40
N LYS A 101 -10.63 2.57 -16.26
CA LYS A 101 -12.06 2.52 -15.93
C LYS A 101 -12.36 1.66 -14.70
N THR A 102 -11.61 0.59 -14.51
CA THR A 102 -11.77 -0.25 -13.32
C THR A 102 -11.27 0.47 -12.07
N LEU A 103 -10.17 1.21 -12.14
CA LEU A 103 -9.71 2.06 -11.03
C LEU A 103 -10.74 3.13 -10.66
N GLU A 104 -11.39 3.76 -11.65
CA GLU A 104 -12.51 4.69 -11.44
C GLU A 104 -13.68 4.01 -10.73
N PHE A 105 -14.09 2.84 -11.21
CA PHE A 105 -15.17 2.05 -10.61
C PHE A 105 -14.86 1.64 -9.15
N LEU A 106 -13.58 1.38 -8.84
CA LEU A 106 -13.12 1.04 -7.49
C LEU A 106 -12.94 2.25 -6.57
N GLY A 107 -13.09 3.48 -7.07
CA GLY A 107 -12.86 4.69 -6.30
C GLY A 107 -11.39 4.89 -5.92
N GLN A 108 -10.46 4.53 -6.82
CA GLN A 108 -9.04 4.79 -6.62
C GLN A 108 -8.80 6.31 -6.55
N ASP A 109 -8.10 6.76 -5.48
CA ASP A 109 -7.90 8.19 -5.25
C ASP A 109 -6.73 8.77 -6.07
N VAL A 110 -5.52 8.16 -5.95
CA VAL A 110 -4.31 8.69 -6.58
C VAL A 110 -3.47 7.56 -7.18
N VAL A 111 -2.90 7.81 -8.35
CA VAL A 111 -1.98 6.90 -9.06
C VAL A 111 -0.76 7.68 -9.53
N ASN A 112 0.44 7.21 -9.17
CA ASN A 112 1.68 7.73 -9.74
C ASN A 112 1.92 7.15 -11.14
N ILE A 113 2.43 7.96 -12.05
CA ILE A 113 2.87 7.51 -13.37
C ILE A 113 4.26 6.90 -13.27
N GLY A 114 4.37 5.60 -13.49
CA GLY A 114 5.63 4.87 -13.50
C GLY A 114 6.26 4.76 -14.89
N SER A 115 7.50 4.26 -14.92
CA SER A 115 8.30 4.15 -16.15
C SER A 115 7.66 3.26 -17.23
N ASN A 116 6.94 2.22 -16.83
CA ASN A 116 6.27 1.29 -17.75
C ASN A 116 4.98 1.85 -18.33
N ASP A 117 4.33 2.81 -17.66
CA ASP A 117 3.03 3.33 -18.07
C ASP A 117 3.07 4.07 -19.41
N PHE A 118 4.28 4.41 -19.91
CA PHE A 118 4.50 5.00 -21.24
C PHE A 118 4.60 3.99 -22.40
N LYS A 119 4.52 2.69 -22.15
CA LYS A 119 4.64 1.68 -23.22
C LYS A 119 3.55 1.77 -24.28
N GLY A 120 2.38 2.26 -23.93
CA GLY A 120 1.29 2.55 -24.87
C GLY A 120 1.52 3.80 -25.73
N GLY A 121 2.55 4.60 -25.45
CA GLY A 121 2.81 5.91 -26.03
C GLY A 121 2.30 7.05 -25.14
N VAL A 122 2.97 8.21 -25.21
CA VAL A 122 2.65 9.39 -24.35
C VAL A 122 1.24 9.91 -24.62
N ASP A 123 0.87 10.11 -25.88
CA ASP A 123 -0.44 10.62 -26.28
C ASP A 123 -1.56 9.69 -25.82
N PHE A 124 -1.36 8.37 -25.94
CA PHE A 124 -2.30 7.39 -25.45
C PHE A 124 -2.48 7.49 -23.92
N LEU A 125 -1.38 7.57 -23.17
CA LEU A 125 -1.44 7.68 -21.72
C LEU A 125 -2.18 8.95 -21.29
N ILE A 126 -1.86 10.09 -21.90
CA ILE A 126 -2.55 11.34 -21.62
C ILE A 126 -4.05 11.21 -21.95
N ASP A 127 -4.38 10.59 -23.10
CA ASP A 127 -5.79 10.43 -23.53
C ASP A 127 -6.63 9.65 -22.51
N ILE A 128 -6.11 8.53 -21.98
CA ILE A 128 -6.86 7.68 -21.05
C ILE A 128 -6.91 8.22 -19.63
N THR A 129 -6.04 9.18 -19.27
CA THR A 129 -5.93 9.70 -17.90
C THR A 129 -6.54 11.09 -17.72
N LYS A 130 -6.58 11.93 -18.78
CA LYS A 130 -6.97 13.35 -18.68
C LYS A 130 -8.38 13.61 -18.16
N ASN A 131 -9.33 12.72 -18.43
CA ASN A 131 -10.74 12.84 -18.05
C ASN A 131 -11.14 11.82 -16.97
N SER A 132 -10.16 11.12 -16.39
CA SER A 132 -10.41 10.15 -15.33
C SER A 132 -10.76 10.84 -14.02
N SER A 133 -11.64 10.22 -13.23
CA SER A 133 -11.89 10.61 -11.84
C SER A 133 -10.72 10.27 -10.92
N VAL A 134 -9.81 9.37 -11.34
CA VAL A 134 -8.58 9.05 -10.64
C VAL A 134 -7.55 10.17 -10.84
N ASN A 135 -6.87 10.57 -9.77
CA ASN A 135 -5.83 11.60 -9.86
C ASN A 135 -4.49 10.98 -10.23
N PHE A 136 -4.11 11.11 -11.51
CA PHE A 136 -2.78 10.70 -11.98
C PHE A 136 -1.77 11.82 -11.71
N VAL A 137 -0.63 11.48 -11.07
CA VAL A 137 0.38 12.45 -10.62
C VAL A 137 1.77 12.10 -11.12
N SER A 138 2.57 13.14 -11.44
CA SER A 138 4.00 13.04 -11.68
C SER A 138 4.65 14.41 -11.60
N ALA A 139 5.60 14.59 -10.69
CA ALA A 139 6.22 15.88 -10.39
C ALA A 139 7.45 16.19 -11.24
N ASN A 140 8.01 15.18 -11.94
CA ASN A 140 9.31 15.33 -12.63
C ASN A 140 9.30 14.93 -14.10
N LEU A 141 8.13 14.59 -14.69
CA LEU A 141 8.00 14.23 -16.09
C LEU A 141 7.40 15.37 -16.89
N TYR A 142 8.19 15.90 -17.84
CA TYR A 142 7.85 17.06 -18.64
C TYR A 142 7.77 16.69 -20.13
N ASP A 143 6.89 17.30 -20.87
CA ASP A 143 6.94 17.29 -22.32
C ASP A 143 8.23 17.98 -22.79
N LYS A 144 9.05 17.30 -23.59
CA LYS A 144 10.36 17.78 -23.99
C LYS A 144 10.30 19.00 -24.89
N SER A 145 9.23 19.17 -25.66
CA SER A 145 9.09 20.25 -26.64
C SER A 145 8.60 21.55 -26.00
N SER A 146 7.68 21.44 -25.05
CA SER A 146 7.06 22.59 -24.39
C SER A 146 7.62 22.87 -22.99
N GLU A 147 8.42 21.97 -22.45
CA GLU A 147 8.97 21.98 -21.09
C GLU A 147 7.89 22.14 -19.99
N LYS A 148 6.66 21.68 -20.28
CA LYS A 148 5.56 21.69 -19.32
C LYS A 148 5.39 20.33 -18.68
N LEU A 149 4.99 20.30 -17.40
CA LEU A 149 4.62 19.05 -16.72
C LEU A 149 3.54 18.31 -17.51
N LEU A 150 3.70 17.00 -17.68
CA LEU A 150 2.72 16.14 -18.34
C LEU A 150 1.51 15.85 -17.43
N PHE A 151 1.72 15.84 -16.13
CA PHE A 151 0.71 15.54 -15.12
C PHE A 151 0.78 16.55 -13.99
N LYS A 152 -0.26 16.59 -13.13
CA LYS A 152 -0.18 17.35 -11.87
C LYS A 152 0.96 16.79 -11.02
N PRO A 153 1.78 17.61 -10.36
CA PRO A 153 2.90 17.13 -9.57
C PRO A 153 2.47 16.35 -8.33
N TYR A 154 1.33 16.72 -7.76
CA TYR A 154 0.75 16.13 -6.57
C TYR A 154 -0.77 16.26 -6.56
N HIS A 155 -1.40 15.53 -5.65
CA HIS A 155 -2.81 15.73 -5.30
C HIS A 155 -2.95 15.79 -3.78
N ILE A 156 -3.79 16.70 -3.28
CA ILE A 156 -4.09 16.83 -1.86
C ILE A 156 -5.49 16.30 -1.61
N LEU A 157 -5.61 15.41 -0.64
CA LEU A 157 -6.88 14.87 -0.18
C LEU A 157 -7.07 15.16 1.30
N GLU A 158 -8.33 15.31 1.70
CA GLU A 158 -8.71 15.50 3.09
C GLU A 158 -9.80 14.47 3.44
N LYS A 159 -9.52 13.66 4.47
CA LYS A 159 -10.46 12.70 5.06
C LYS A 159 -10.29 12.73 6.58
N ASP A 160 -11.37 12.66 7.33
CA ASP A 160 -11.38 12.66 8.80
C ASP A 160 -10.59 13.83 9.44
N GLY A 161 -10.58 14.98 8.75
CA GLY A 161 -9.85 16.17 9.18
C GLY A 161 -8.33 16.10 9.01
N ALA A 162 -7.81 15.05 8.37
CA ALA A 162 -6.40 14.93 8.00
C ALA A 162 -6.20 15.33 6.53
N LYS A 163 -5.25 16.24 6.30
CA LYS A 163 -4.89 16.76 4.98
C LYS A 163 -3.58 16.17 4.53
N ILE A 164 -3.61 15.37 3.46
CA ILE A 164 -2.47 14.61 2.97
C ILE A 164 -2.12 15.01 1.55
N ALA A 165 -0.84 15.28 1.28
CA ALA A 165 -0.31 15.47 -0.06
C ALA A 165 0.30 14.17 -0.58
N PHE A 166 -0.10 13.76 -1.78
CA PHE A 166 0.47 12.63 -2.51
C PHE A 166 1.28 13.16 -3.69
N ILE A 167 2.61 13.04 -3.64
CA ILE A 167 3.53 13.54 -4.67
C ILE A 167 4.04 12.36 -5.50
N GLY A 168 3.86 12.41 -6.83
CA GLY A 168 4.29 11.36 -7.74
C GLY A 168 5.67 11.62 -8.33
N LEU A 169 6.54 10.62 -8.37
CA LEU A 169 7.89 10.72 -8.93
C LEU A 169 8.27 9.45 -9.70
N SER A 170 9.03 9.63 -10.78
CA SER A 170 9.63 8.54 -11.54
C SER A 170 11.09 8.80 -11.85
N GLN A 171 11.95 7.85 -11.52
CA GLN A 171 13.39 7.95 -11.82
C GLN A 171 13.64 8.05 -13.34
N SER A 172 12.84 7.37 -14.16
CA SER A 172 12.95 7.39 -15.61
C SER A 172 11.60 7.26 -16.28
N ALA A 173 11.45 7.90 -17.45
CA ALA A 173 10.37 7.62 -18.40
C ALA A 173 11.00 7.03 -19.66
N ARG A 174 10.47 5.91 -20.14
CA ARG A 174 10.99 5.23 -21.35
C ARG A 174 10.41 5.84 -22.63
N SER A 175 10.65 7.15 -22.85
CA SER A 175 10.22 7.84 -24.06
C SER A 175 11.15 8.99 -24.40
N ASN A 176 11.49 9.14 -25.70
CA ASN A 176 12.35 10.20 -26.20
C ASN A 176 11.67 11.59 -26.21
N SER A 177 10.34 11.65 -26.13
CA SER A 177 9.56 12.89 -26.08
C SER A 177 9.42 13.45 -24.67
N ILE A 178 9.93 12.75 -23.65
CA ILE A 178 9.84 13.16 -22.25
C ILE A 178 11.20 13.73 -21.80
N LEU A 179 11.15 14.90 -21.17
CA LEU A 179 12.24 15.43 -20.38
C LEU A 179 12.04 14.97 -18.91
N ASN A 180 12.90 14.08 -18.48
CA ASN A 180 12.88 13.52 -17.13
C ASN A 180 13.81 14.35 -16.24
N LYS A 181 13.27 15.23 -15.40
CA LYS A 181 14.07 16.01 -14.45
C LYS A 181 14.46 15.14 -13.23
N ASN A 182 15.46 15.58 -12.51
CA ASN A 182 15.95 14.87 -11.32
C ASN A 182 14.80 14.70 -10.31
N PHE A 183 14.41 13.46 -10.05
CA PHE A 183 13.25 13.15 -9.22
C PHE A 183 13.46 13.51 -7.74
N ILE A 184 14.71 13.51 -7.25
CA ILE A 184 15.02 13.92 -5.88
C ILE A 184 14.87 15.44 -5.74
N GLU A 185 15.41 16.21 -6.68
CA GLU A 185 15.33 17.68 -6.65
C GLU A 185 13.87 18.15 -6.77
N GLU A 186 13.12 17.62 -7.75
CA GLU A 186 11.72 17.99 -7.94
C GLU A 186 10.85 17.52 -6.76
N GLY A 187 11.12 16.35 -6.17
CA GLY A 187 10.44 15.87 -4.98
C GLY A 187 10.64 16.80 -3.79
N ASN A 188 11.88 17.14 -3.46
CA ASN A 188 12.19 18.04 -2.33
C ASN A 188 11.66 19.47 -2.53
N LYS A 189 11.58 19.94 -3.77
CA LYS A 189 10.92 21.22 -4.10
C LYS A 189 9.46 21.20 -3.65
N TYR A 190 8.68 20.18 -4.03
CA TYR A 190 7.25 20.09 -3.68
C TYR A 190 7.04 19.75 -2.20
N ILE A 191 7.92 18.97 -1.56
CA ILE A 191 7.92 18.79 -0.10
C ILE A 191 8.02 20.15 0.59
N SER A 192 9.01 20.97 0.19
CA SER A 192 9.24 22.30 0.78
C SER A 192 8.06 23.25 0.57
N GLU A 193 7.37 23.17 -0.57
CA GLU A 193 6.18 23.94 -0.88
C GLU A 193 4.98 23.54 0.00
N LEU A 194 4.83 22.25 0.30
CA LEU A 194 3.62 21.69 0.90
C LEU A 194 3.68 21.50 2.41
N LYS A 195 4.88 21.33 3.00
CA LYS A 195 5.05 20.93 4.40
C LYS A 195 4.38 21.83 5.45
N SER A 196 4.06 23.08 5.12
CA SER A 196 3.35 23.99 6.02
C SER A 196 1.83 24.00 5.82
N SER A 197 1.31 23.29 4.80
CA SER A 197 -0.09 23.36 4.38
C SER A 197 -0.84 22.03 4.50
N VAL A 198 -0.15 20.95 4.82
CA VAL A 198 -0.70 19.60 4.98
C VAL A 198 -0.21 18.95 6.27
N ASP A 199 -0.92 17.94 6.75
CA ASP A 199 -0.56 17.19 7.96
C ASP A 199 0.45 16.09 7.68
N ILE A 200 0.40 15.49 6.47
CA ILE A 200 1.25 14.36 6.06
C ILE A 200 1.67 14.53 4.60
N ILE A 201 2.91 14.21 4.29
CA ILE A 201 3.45 14.14 2.92
C ILE A 201 3.79 12.70 2.58
N VAL A 202 3.12 12.18 1.56
CA VAL A 202 3.32 10.84 1.02
C VAL A 202 3.95 10.93 -0.37
N MET A 203 5.09 10.26 -0.52
CA MET A 203 5.79 10.15 -1.81
C MET A 203 5.43 8.84 -2.50
N LEU A 204 5.04 8.91 -3.76
CA LEU A 204 4.80 7.76 -4.63
C LEU A 204 5.98 7.68 -5.60
N VAL A 205 6.93 6.78 -5.37
CA VAL A 205 8.22 6.78 -6.07
C VAL A 205 8.38 5.55 -6.94
N ASN A 206 8.57 5.76 -8.24
CA ASN A 206 8.90 4.71 -9.19
C ASN A 206 10.41 4.71 -9.49
N VAL A 207 11.13 3.67 -9.02
CA VAL A 207 12.58 3.52 -9.15
C VAL A 207 12.94 2.06 -9.40
N LEU A 208 13.94 1.81 -10.26
CA LEU A 208 14.41 0.46 -10.58
C LEU A 208 15.31 -0.10 -9.46
N ASP A 209 15.31 -1.43 -9.29
CA ASP A 209 16.09 -2.12 -8.25
C ASP A 209 17.59 -1.79 -8.32
N GLU A 210 18.15 -1.79 -9.53
CA GLU A 210 19.56 -1.49 -9.76
C GLU A 210 19.98 -0.04 -9.44
N ASN A 211 18.98 0.84 -9.30
CA ASN A 211 19.20 2.27 -9.03
C ASN A 211 18.65 2.71 -7.67
N LEU A 212 18.38 1.75 -6.77
CA LEU A 212 17.92 2.06 -5.42
C LEU A 212 18.98 2.88 -4.67
N ILE A 213 18.55 4.01 -4.17
CA ILE A 213 19.31 4.91 -3.28
C ILE A 213 18.68 4.88 -1.89
N ASP A 214 19.30 5.52 -0.92
CA ASP A 214 18.64 5.75 0.37
C ASP A 214 17.53 6.80 0.22
N LEU A 215 16.34 6.33 -0.18
CA LEU A 215 15.18 7.19 -0.39
C LEU A 215 14.70 7.84 0.90
N SER A 216 14.82 7.14 2.03
CA SER A 216 14.45 7.66 3.34
C SER A 216 15.20 8.96 3.66
N GLN A 217 16.49 8.99 3.41
CA GLN A 217 17.34 10.17 3.65
C GLN A 217 17.23 11.20 2.54
N SER A 218 16.96 10.77 1.30
CA SER A 218 16.79 11.67 0.16
C SER A 218 15.53 12.54 0.27
N PHE A 219 14.50 12.05 0.97
CA PHE A 219 13.22 12.74 1.22
C PHE A 219 12.92 12.82 2.72
N ASN A 220 13.90 13.27 3.51
CA ASN A 220 13.84 13.25 4.98
C ASN A 220 12.73 14.12 5.60
N ASP A 221 12.17 15.07 4.84
CA ASP A 221 11.05 15.91 5.25
C ASP A 221 9.68 15.38 4.78
N ALA A 222 9.65 14.20 4.14
CA ALA A 222 8.42 13.45 3.88
C ALA A 222 8.14 12.46 5.04
N ASP A 223 6.89 12.03 5.18
CA ASP A 223 6.50 11.06 6.21
C ASP A 223 6.62 9.63 5.67
N ASP A 224 5.97 9.33 4.56
CA ASP A 224 5.90 7.98 3.99
C ASP A 224 6.30 7.97 2.50
N ILE A 225 6.96 6.91 2.07
CA ILE A 225 7.32 6.63 0.68
C ILE A 225 6.76 5.27 0.28
N PHE A 226 5.90 5.23 -0.73
CA PHE A 226 5.47 3.98 -1.36
C PHE A 226 6.25 3.78 -2.66
N LEU A 227 6.86 2.59 -2.78
CA LEU A 227 7.84 2.27 -3.80
C LEU A 227 7.25 1.37 -4.89
N SER A 228 7.42 1.75 -6.15
CA SER A 228 7.20 0.91 -7.33
C SER A 228 8.45 0.87 -8.22
N GLY A 229 8.39 0.12 -9.34
CA GLY A 229 9.56 -0.10 -10.21
C GLY A 229 10.48 -1.20 -9.69
N SER A 230 10.62 -1.30 -8.39
CA SER A 230 11.29 -2.36 -7.66
C SER A 230 10.33 -3.52 -7.38
N SER A 231 10.85 -4.75 -7.35
CA SER A 231 10.12 -5.94 -6.89
C SER A 231 10.12 -6.09 -5.36
N ARG A 232 10.79 -5.20 -4.68
CA ARG A 232 10.97 -5.22 -3.22
C ARG A 232 9.62 -5.20 -2.49
N ARG A 233 9.51 -6.03 -1.46
CA ARG A 233 8.40 -6.04 -0.53
C ARG A 233 8.90 -5.77 0.89
N THR A 234 8.28 -4.82 1.56
CA THR A 234 8.54 -4.55 2.97
C THR A 234 7.88 -5.62 3.84
N GLU A 235 8.64 -6.19 4.75
CA GLU A 235 8.12 -7.11 5.75
C GLU A 235 7.66 -6.34 6.98
N PRO A 236 6.45 -6.59 7.52
CA PRO A 236 5.91 -5.83 8.66
C PRO A 236 6.75 -5.89 9.93
N ARG A 237 7.67 -6.86 10.04
CA ARG A 237 8.61 -6.98 11.18
C ARG A 237 9.91 -6.22 10.97
N SER A 238 10.16 -5.70 9.77
CA SER A 238 11.38 -4.95 9.50
C SER A 238 11.33 -3.62 10.24
N LYS A 239 12.38 -3.32 11.00
CA LYS A 239 12.54 -2.02 11.61
C LYS A 239 12.87 -1.00 10.52
N GLN A 240 12.13 0.08 10.47
CA GLN A 240 12.44 1.25 9.65
C GLN A 240 13.58 2.07 10.26
N SER A 241 14.12 3.01 9.49
CA SER A 241 15.09 3.96 10.00
C SER A 241 14.49 4.83 11.13
N ASP A 242 15.30 5.19 12.11
CA ASP A 242 14.87 6.09 13.19
C ASP A 242 14.80 7.56 12.72
N SER A 243 15.23 7.84 11.49
CA SER A 243 15.23 9.18 10.87
C SER A 243 14.92 9.09 9.38
N GLY A 244 14.31 10.15 8.83
CA GLY A 244 13.87 10.22 7.45
C GLY A 244 12.49 9.57 7.23
N ALA A 245 12.04 9.58 5.99
CA ALA A 245 10.74 9.02 5.61
C ALA A 245 10.69 7.50 5.74
N LEU A 246 9.52 6.94 6.08
CA LEU A 246 9.29 5.50 6.13
C LEU A 246 9.08 4.93 4.73
N VAL A 247 9.74 3.83 4.37
CA VAL A 247 9.75 3.29 2.99
C VAL A 247 9.04 1.94 2.90
N TYR A 248 8.03 1.85 2.04
CA TYR A 248 7.18 0.68 1.85
C TYR A 248 7.19 0.19 0.41
N GLY A 249 7.70 -1.01 0.17
CA GLY A 249 7.59 -1.73 -1.09
C GLY A 249 6.42 -2.72 -1.06
N GLY A 250 5.58 -2.71 -2.09
CA GLY A 250 4.41 -3.60 -2.18
C GLY A 250 4.64 -4.87 -3.02
N GLY A 251 5.82 -5.02 -3.64
CA GLY A 251 6.11 -6.12 -4.55
C GLY A 251 5.56 -5.88 -5.97
N ILE A 252 4.98 -6.90 -6.58
CA ILE A 252 4.55 -6.89 -7.99
C ILE A 252 3.17 -7.51 -8.18
N GLN A 253 2.51 -7.17 -9.30
CA GLN A 253 1.24 -7.74 -9.78
C GLN A 253 0.07 -7.58 -8.78
N GLY A 254 0.09 -6.54 -7.94
CA GLY A 254 -0.97 -6.33 -6.96
C GLY A 254 -1.19 -7.51 -5.99
N LYS A 255 -0.19 -8.39 -5.82
CA LYS A 255 -0.29 -9.60 -4.98
C LYS A 255 -0.54 -9.30 -3.51
N HIS A 256 -0.09 -8.13 -3.06
CA HIS A 256 -0.21 -7.70 -1.67
C HIS A 256 -0.77 -6.28 -1.61
N LEU A 257 -1.55 -6.00 -0.59
CA LEU A 257 -1.89 -4.63 -0.18
C LEU A 257 -0.88 -4.18 0.87
N SER A 258 -0.28 -3.02 0.66
CA SER A 258 0.49 -2.29 1.66
C SER A 258 -0.46 -1.34 2.38
N ILE A 259 -0.69 -1.56 3.67
CA ILE A 259 -1.58 -0.73 4.48
C ILE A 259 -0.74 -0.03 5.54
N VAL A 260 -0.85 1.28 5.62
CA VAL A 260 -0.25 2.10 6.68
C VAL A 260 -1.37 2.75 7.47
N ASP A 261 -1.52 2.34 8.72
CA ASP A 261 -2.44 2.96 9.67
C ASP A 261 -1.67 4.00 10.50
N ILE A 262 -2.06 5.26 10.41
CA ILE A 262 -1.43 6.38 11.09
C ILE A 262 -2.39 6.92 12.14
N ARG A 263 -1.89 7.11 13.35
CA ARG A 263 -2.61 7.76 14.43
C ARG A 263 -1.87 9.02 14.85
N ILE A 264 -2.53 10.16 14.76
CA ILE A 264 -2.00 11.45 15.20
C ILE A 264 -2.83 11.93 16.40
N LYS A 265 -2.16 12.10 17.54
CA LYS A 265 -2.73 12.71 18.76
C LYS A 265 -2.26 14.14 18.96
N VAL A 266 -1.07 14.46 18.50
CA VAL A 266 -0.43 15.75 18.66
C VAL A 266 0.06 16.27 17.33
N PRO A 267 -0.53 17.33 16.78
CA PRO A 267 -0.08 17.94 15.54
C PRO A 267 1.42 18.30 15.57
N ASN A 268 2.07 18.24 14.43
CA ASN A 268 3.48 18.64 14.24
C ASN A 268 4.51 17.86 15.08
N LYS A 269 4.15 16.69 15.63
CA LYS A 269 5.11 15.74 16.21
C LYS A 269 5.42 14.63 15.23
N ALA A 270 6.66 14.16 15.27
CA ALA A 270 7.11 13.03 14.45
C ALA A 270 6.19 11.79 14.62
N ILE A 271 5.93 11.12 13.52
CA ILE A 271 5.22 9.85 13.47
C ILE A 271 6.26 8.73 13.64
N ILE A 272 6.05 7.89 14.64
CA ILE A 272 6.97 6.79 14.97
C ILE A 272 6.44 5.48 14.39
N ASP A 273 7.28 4.78 13.64
CA ASP A 273 6.96 3.43 13.18
C ASP A 273 6.95 2.44 14.35
N VAL A 274 5.80 1.86 14.59
CA VAL A 274 5.60 0.83 15.62
C VAL A 274 5.28 -0.55 15.02
N SER A 275 5.52 -0.74 13.74
CA SER A 275 5.19 -1.98 13.02
C SER A 275 5.86 -3.19 13.62
N SER A 276 7.17 -3.10 13.88
CA SER A 276 7.95 -4.22 14.42
C SER A 276 7.48 -4.62 15.84
N PRO A 277 7.42 -3.73 16.84
CA PRO A 277 6.92 -4.07 18.17
C PRO A 277 5.45 -4.50 18.16
N PHE A 278 4.60 -3.89 17.31
CA PHE A 278 3.20 -4.29 17.17
C PHE A 278 3.08 -5.74 16.65
N ASN A 279 3.78 -6.08 15.56
CA ASN A 279 3.75 -7.43 15.00
C ASN A 279 4.33 -8.47 15.97
N ARG A 280 5.34 -8.08 16.75
CA ARG A 280 5.90 -8.95 17.79
C ARG A 280 4.89 -9.24 18.90
N LEU A 281 4.15 -8.23 19.36
CA LEU A 281 3.07 -8.40 20.33
C LEU A 281 1.99 -9.35 19.79
N GLN A 282 1.55 -9.17 18.56
CA GLN A 282 0.57 -10.07 17.91
C GLN A 282 1.07 -11.52 17.84
N GLU A 283 2.35 -11.72 17.55
CA GLU A 283 2.94 -13.07 17.56
C GLU A 283 2.91 -13.71 18.95
N ILE A 284 3.24 -12.95 19.99
CA ILE A 284 3.20 -13.43 21.38
C ILE A 284 1.77 -13.79 21.76
N ASP A 285 0.82 -12.92 21.49
CA ASP A 285 -0.61 -13.18 21.77
C ASP A 285 -1.10 -14.45 21.07
N TYR A 286 -0.70 -14.63 19.80
CA TYR A 286 -1.02 -15.86 19.07
C TYR A 286 -0.46 -17.11 19.77
N ARG A 287 0.79 -17.07 20.22
CA ARG A 287 1.45 -18.20 20.86
C ARG A 287 0.79 -18.53 22.20
N LEU A 288 0.52 -17.51 23.02
CA LEU A 288 -0.17 -17.68 24.30
C LEU A 288 -1.58 -18.23 24.12
N ASN A 289 -2.36 -17.66 23.18
CA ASN A 289 -3.71 -18.15 22.87
C ASN A 289 -3.71 -19.59 22.35
N ARG A 290 -2.69 -19.98 21.57
CA ARG A 290 -2.54 -21.36 21.11
C ARG A 290 -2.25 -22.33 22.25
N LEU A 291 -1.47 -21.91 23.26
CA LEU A 291 -1.23 -22.67 24.47
C LEU A 291 -2.51 -22.79 25.31
N GLN A 292 -3.25 -21.67 25.46
CA GLN A 292 -4.51 -21.60 26.21
C GLN A 292 -5.64 -22.43 25.57
N ALA A 293 -5.60 -22.63 24.25
CA ALA A 293 -6.61 -23.41 23.51
C ALA A 293 -6.69 -24.90 23.92
N LYS A 294 -5.73 -25.38 24.70
CA LYS A 294 -5.74 -26.73 25.24
C LYS A 294 -6.82 -26.92 26.30
N ASP A 295 -6.97 -25.95 27.18
CA ASP A 295 -8.07 -25.82 28.12
C ASP A 295 -8.29 -24.33 28.45
N PRO A 296 -9.35 -23.70 27.89
CA PRO A 296 -9.65 -22.28 28.14
C PRO A 296 -10.21 -22.01 29.55
N SER A 297 -10.54 -23.03 30.34
CA SER A 297 -11.22 -22.90 31.64
C SER A 297 -10.27 -22.70 32.81
N ILE A 298 -8.99 -23.02 32.66
CA ILE A 298 -7.97 -22.87 33.70
C ILE A 298 -6.83 -21.95 33.23
N SER A 299 -6.07 -21.41 34.18
CA SER A 299 -4.94 -20.52 33.85
C SER A 299 -3.82 -21.25 33.12
N LEU A 300 -3.00 -20.52 32.36
CA LEU A 300 -1.81 -21.10 31.70
C LEU A 300 -0.84 -21.70 32.73
N GLU A 301 -0.71 -21.08 33.87
CA GLU A 301 0.13 -21.52 34.98
C GLU A 301 -0.34 -22.88 35.54
N GLU A 302 -1.65 -23.05 35.70
CA GLU A 302 -2.26 -24.31 36.13
C GLU A 302 -2.14 -25.40 35.05
N LEU A 303 -2.45 -25.03 33.80
CA LEU A 303 -2.47 -25.93 32.65
C LEU A 303 -1.09 -26.57 32.42
N TYR A 304 -0.04 -25.83 32.70
CA TYR A 304 1.36 -26.25 32.47
C TYR A 304 2.17 -26.43 33.75
N ALA A 305 1.51 -26.55 34.93
CA ALA A 305 2.17 -26.67 36.25
C ALA A 305 3.26 -27.74 36.31
N ASN A 306 3.07 -28.85 35.59
CA ASN A 306 4.02 -29.97 35.52
C ASN A 306 5.04 -29.86 34.35
N GLN A 307 5.14 -28.74 33.68
CA GLN A 307 6.00 -28.49 32.53
C GLN A 307 6.84 -27.21 32.71
N PRO A 308 7.93 -27.27 33.53
CA PRO A 308 8.69 -26.05 33.89
C PRO A 308 9.23 -25.25 32.71
N ASN A 309 9.65 -25.93 31.63
CA ASN A 309 10.16 -25.27 30.43
C ASN A 309 9.05 -24.47 29.71
N VAL A 310 7.81 -24.97 29.72
CA VAL A 310 6.68 -24.28 29.12
C VAL A 310 6.27 -23.08 29.99
N LEU A 311 6.26 -23.24 31.31
CA LEU A 311 5.99 -22.14 32.25
C LEU A 311 7.00 -21.00 32.07
N SER A 312 8.29 -21.30 32.03
CA SER A 312 9.35 -20.29 31.81
C SER A 312 9.15 -19.55 30.46
N LEU A 313 8.68 -20.25 29.42
CA LEU A 313 8.37 -19.62 28.14
C LEU A 313 7.14 -18.73 28.21
N ILE A 314 6.10 -19.15 28.94
CA ILE A 314 4.88 -18.33 29.17
C ILE A 314 5.23 -17.05 29.92
N GLU A 315 5.97 -17.15 31.03
CA GLU A 315 6.43 -15.99 31.81
C GLU A 315 7.24 -15.00 30.96
N LYS A 316 8.16 -15.54 30.14
CA LYS A 316 8.93 -14.70 29.20
C LYS A 316 8.03 -13.96 28.23
N TYR A 317 7.05 -14.65 27.63
CA TYR A 317 6.11 -14.02 26.69
C TYR A 317 5.21 -12.97 27.36
N GLN A 318 4.68 -13.26 28.55
CA GLN A 318 3.84 -12.31 29.30
C GLN A 318 4.62 -11.04 29.69
N LYS A 319 5.88 -11.20 30.12
CA LYS A 319 6.76 -10.07 30.42
C LYS A 319 7.05 -9.24 29.16
N GLU A 320 7.46 -9.89 28.05
CA GLU A 320 7.73 -9.22 26.78
C GLU A 320 6.48 -8.50 26.23
N ALA A 321 5.30 -9.13 26.32
CA ALA A 321 4.04 -8.52 25.89
C ALA A 321 3.72 -7.25 26.71
N THR A 322 3.96 -7.28 28.04
CA THR A 322 3.76 -6.13 28.91
C THR A 322 4.68 -4.96 28.53
N GLU A 323 5.97 -5.24 28.32
CA GLU A 323 6.97 -4.24 27.92
C GLU A 323 6.62 -3.61 26.57
N LEU A 324 6.25 -4.44 25.56
CA LEU A 324 5.81 -3.97 24.26
C LEU A 324 4.53 -3.13 24.35
N GLY A 325 3.55 -3.55 25.15
CA GLY A 325 2.30 -2.80 25.37
C GLY A 325 2.55 -1.40 25.94
N ILE A 326 3.44 -1.29 26.92
CA ILE A 326 3.85 0.00 27.51
C ILE A 326 4.52 0.88 26.47
N SER A 327 5.46 0.31 25.69
CA SER A 327 6.17 1.03 24.62
C SER A 327 5.18 1.56 23.58
N LEU A 328 4.27 0.72 23.07
CA LEU A 328 3.26 1.11 22.09
C LEU A 328 2.32 2.21 22.60
N ALA A 329 1.93 2.16 23.87
CA ALA A 329 1.07 3.17 24.49
C ALA A 329 1.77 4.53 24.67
N GLY A 330 3.10 4.54 24.79
CA GLY A 330 3.92 5.75 24.99
C GLY A 330 3.99 6.66 23.77
N HIS A 331 3.80 6.13 22.54
CA HIS A 331 3.89 6.93 21.31
C HIS A 331 2.57 7.66 21.02
N GLN A 332 2.62 8.99 21.03
CA GLN A 332 1.46 9.87 20.77
C GLN A 332 1.07 9.84 19.29
N ASN A 333 2.06 9.97 18.39
CA ASN A 333 1.90 9.79 16.95
C ASN A 333 2.62 8.52 16.54
N ARG A 334 1.92 7.67 15.81
CA ARG A 334 2.48 6.39 15.39
C ARG A 334 1.92 5.92 14.06
N SER A 335 2.72 5.19 13.31
CA SER A 335 2.30 4.43 12.13
C SER A 335 2.49 2.93 12.36
N THR A 336 1.64 2.15 11.72
CA THR A 336 1.71 0.68 11.74
C THR A 336 1.52 0.17 10.32
N PHE A 337 2.49 -0.58 9.82
CA PHE A 337 2.46 -1.16 8.49
C PHE A 337 1.98 -2.60 8.50
N PHE A 338 1.14 -2.93 7.52
CA PHE A 338 0.66 -4.28 7.25
C PHE A 338 0.89 -4.62 5.78
N SER A 339 1.31 -5.85 5.51
CA SER A 339 1.38 -6.43 4.17
C SER A 339 0.38 -7.57 4.08
N ILE A 340 -0.71 -7.36 3.36
CA ILE A 340 -1.84 -8.30 3.26
C ILE A 340 -1.76 -9.05 1.93
N PRO A 341 -1.46 -10.36 1.92
CA PRO A 341 -1.54 -11.15 0.71
C PRO A 341 -3.00 -11.32 0.27
N LEU A 342 -3.33 -10.95 -0.95
CA LEU A 342 -4.65 -11.18 -1.55
C LEU A 342 -4.76 -12.65 -1.97
N SER A 343 -4.89 -13.54 -0.99
CA SER A 343 -4.89 -14.99 -1.17
C SER A 343 -6.29 -15.53 -1.53
N PRO A 344 -6.40 -16.78 -2.05
CA PRO A 344 -7.68 -17.42 -2.36
C PRO A 344 -8.62 -17.60 -1.16
N THR A 345 -8.15 -17.36 0.06
CA THR A 345 -8.99 -17.37 1.27
C THR A 345 -9.86 -16.11 1.38
N ILE A 346 -9.55 -15.07 0.61
CA ILE A 346 -10.36 -13.85 0.49
C ILE A 346 -11.30 -14.07 -0.71
N PRO A 347 -12.63 -14.02 -0.51
CA PRO A 347 -13.57 -14.13 -1.62
C PRO A 347 -13.44 -12.99 -2.62
N ASP A 348 -13.94 -13.18 -3.84
CA ASP A 348 -14.08 -12.13 -4.82
C ASP A 348 -15.33 -11.28 -4.53
N ASP A 349 -15.22 -9.96 -4.66
CA ASP A 349 -16.37 -9.06 -4.71
C ASP A 349 -17.14 -9.31 -6.00
N LYS A 350 -18.42 -9.64 -5.87
CA LYS A 350 -19.26 -10.10 -7.00
C LYS A 350 -19.50 -9.00 -8.03
N GLU A 351 -19.65 -7.76 -7.59
CA GLU A 351 -19.91 -6.61 -8.46
C GLU A 351 -18.66 -6.31 -9.32
N VAL A 352 -17.49 -6.29 -8.69
CA VAL A 352 -16.21 -6.09 -9.40
C VAL A 352 -15.90 -7.26 -10.32
N ALA A 353 -16.15 -8.50 -9.89
CA ALA A 353 -15.96 -9.67 -10.74
C ALA A 353 -16.84 -9.62 -11.99
N ALA A 354 -18.12 -9.22 -11.85
CA ALA A 354 -19.03 -9.04 -12.97
C ALA A 354 -18.55 -7.91 -13.92
N PHE A 355 -18.11 -6.77 -13.38
CA PHE A 355 -17.58 -5.67 -14.17
C PHE A 355 -16.33 -6.08 -14.97
N ILE A 356 -15.41 -6.83 -14.36
CA ILE A 356 -14.23 -7.36 -15.05
C ILE A 356 -14.62 -8.37 -16.12
N GLN A 357 -15.63 -9.21 -15.88
CA GLN A 357 -16.15 -10.17 -16.86
C GLN A 357 -16.71 -9.46 -18.10
N GLU A 358 -17.45 -8.36 -17.93
CA GLU A 358 -17.93 -7.55 -19.05
C GLU A 358 -16.80 -6.97 -19.91
N ILE A 359 -15.64 -6.66 -19.31
CA ILE A 359 -14.44 -6.23 -20.04
C ILE A 359 -13.85 -7.42 -20.80
N ALA A 360 -13.79 -8.59 -20.16
CA ALA A 360 -13.27 -9.82 -20.76
C ALA A 360 -14.10 -10.26 -21.98
N ASP A 361 -15.42 -10.15 -21.88
CA ASP A 361 -16.34 -10.51 -22.98
C ASP A 361 -16.20 -9.58 -24.21
N LYS A 362 -15.64 -8.39 -24.03
CA LYS A 362 -15.36 -7.42 -25.12
C LYS A 362 -13.95 -7.55 -25.69
N ALA A 363 -13.08 -8.33 -25.05
CA ALA A 363 -11.74 -8.58 -25.52
C ALA A 363 -11.71 -9.75 -26.50
N ASP A 364 -10.91 -9.64 -27.56
CA ASP A 364 -10.64 -10.71 -28.52
C ASP A 364 -9.42 -11.59 -28.14
N PHE A 365 -8.97 -11.44 -26.88
CA PHE A 365 -7.85 -12.14 -26.30
C PHE A 365 -8.10 -12.38 -24.80
N PRO A 366 -7.45 -13.36 -24.14
CA PRO A 366 -7.62 -13.58 -22.72
C PRO A 366 -7.09 -12.39 -21.90
N LEU A 367 -7.89 -11.89 -20.95
CA LEU A 367 -7.45 -10.87 -19.99
C LEU A 367 -6.61 -11.47 -18.85
N LYS A 368 -6.78 -12.77 -18.59
CA LYS A 368 -5.99 -13.54 -17.63
C LYS A 368 -4.94 -14.33 -18.40
N ASP A 369 -3.68 -14.19 -18.01
CA ASP A 369 -2.54 -14.93 -18.56
C ASP A 369 -2.48 -16.37 -18.05
#